data_a6ffa6e0644f2b9f76623607e49187ab
#
_entry.id   a6ffa6e0644f2b9f76623607e49187ab
#
_cell.length_a   1.000
_cell.length_b   1.000
_cell.length_c   1.000
_cell.angle_alpha   90.00
_cell.angle_beta   90.00
_cell.angle_gamma   90.00
#
_symmetry.space_group_name_H-M   'P 1'
#
loop_
_entity.id
_entity.type
_entity.pdbx_description
1 polymer ?
#
loop_
_entity_poly.entity_id
_entity_poly.type
_entity_poly.pdbx_seq_one_letter_code
_entity_poly.pdbx_strand_id
1 'polypeptide(L)'
;SEMCIRDRKNYEDYVLIGLSGLSVGQTITIPGEEVTQACKRYWRHGLFSNVQITADKIEGDKIWLTIHLTQRPRVSEIRYHGVKKSEREDIESRIGMIKGGQVTPNVIDRAKTLIKRYFDDKGFKNAEVIISQKDDVSNENQVIVDIDIDKKEKVKVHEITIVGNEAITTKKLKRIMKKTNEKNKLLNLFRTCLLYTSPSPR
;
A
#
# COMPACT_ATOMS: atom_id res chain seq x y z
N SER A 1 16.42 -28.77 24.48
CA SER A 1 15.21 -28.31 23.78
C SER A 1 15.27 -28.76 22.33
N GLU A 2 14.21 -29.37 21.86
CA GLU A 2 14.02 -29.70 20.44
C GLU A 2 13.17 -28.60 19.82
N MET A 3 13.56 -28.13 18.64
CA MET A 3 12.82 -27.09 17.90
C MET A 3 12.27 -27.71 16.63
N CYS A 4 10.96 -27.55 16.40
CA CYS A 4 10.30 -27.95 15.17
C CYS A 4 9.69 -26.72 14.50
N ILE A 5 9.80 -26.63 13.19
CA ILE A 5 9.17 -25.56 12.40
C ILE A 5 8.08 -26.18 11.54
N ARG A 6 6.86 -25.66 11.67
CA ARG A 6 5.73 -26.03 10.80
C ARG A 6 5.46 -24.91 9.81
N ASP A 7 5.03 -25.31 8.61
CA ASP A 7 4.70 -24.45 7.47
C ASP A 7 5.89 -24.11 6.57
N ARG A 8 6.54 -25.17 6.09
CA ARG A 8 7.73 -25.12 5.23
C ARG A 8 7.34 -25.05 3.77
N LYS A 9 7.76 -24.03 3.04
CA LYS A 9 7.74 -24.18 1.56
C LYS A 9 8.97 -23.57 0.85
N ASN A 10 9.71 -22.64 1.46
CA ASN A 10 10.78 -21.91 0.76
C ASN A 10 12.09 -21.72 1.54
N TYR A 11 12.17 -22.17 2.79
CA TYR A 11 13.37 -21.97 3.62
C TYR A 11 13.73 -23.24 4.39
N GLU A 12 15.02 -23.53 4.48
CA GLU A 12 15.55 -24.62 5.27
C GLU A 12 15.40 -24.33 6.77
N ASP A 13 15.08 -25.37 7.56
CA ASP A 13 14.80 -25.23 9.00
C ASP A 13 15.95 -24.57 9.76
N TYR A 14 17.21 -24.93 9.45
CA TYR A 14 18.38 -24.39 10.12
C TYR A 14 18.53 -22.87 9.88
N VAL A 15 18.13 -22.37 8.70
CA VAL A 15 18.14 -20.93 8.40
C VAL A 15 17.11 -20.23 9.26
N LEU A 16 15.89 -20.77 9.33
CA LEU A 16 14.82 -20.19 10.13
C LEU A 16 15.14 -20.22 11.62
N ILE A 17 15.69 -21.33 12.14
CA ILE A 17 16.15 -21.41 13.52
C ILE A 17 17.25 -20.37 13.77
N GLY A 18 18.22 -20.24 12.87
CA GLY A 18 19.27 -19.23 12.95
C GLY A 18 18.74 -17.79 13.02
N LEU A 19 17.68 -17.46 12.26
CA LEU A 19 17.01 -16.17 12.29
C LEU A 19 16.37 -15.87 13.66
N SER A 20 15.87 -16.91 14.37
CA SER A 20 15.30 -16.71 15.70
C SER A 20 16.35 -16.26 16.73
N GLY A 21 17.61 -16.67 16.53
CA GLY A 21 18.70 -16.52 17.49
C GLY A 21 18.54 -17.40 18.72
N LEU A 22 17.67 -18.42 18.66
CA LEU A 22 17.56 -19.47 19.66
C LEU A 22 18.39 -20.67 19.20
N SER A 23 18.98 -21.39 20.13
CA SER A 23 19.76 -22.59 19.86
C SER A 23 19.24 -23.78 20.62
N VAL A 24 19.29 -24.95 20.01
CA VAL A 24 18.94 -26.21 20.68
C VAL A 24 19.91 -26.44 21.86
N GLY A 25 19.37 -26.76 23.03
CA GLY A 25 20.16 -26.92 24.27
C GLY A 25 20.42 -25.64 25.05
N GLN A 26 20.01 -24.48 24.55
CA GLN A 26 20.10 -23.22 25.25
C GLN A 26 19.15 -23.19 26.47
N THR A 27 19.61 -22.62 27.56
CA THR A 27 18.74 -22.29 28.72
C THR A 27 18.03 -20.97 28.45
N ILE A 28 16.70 -20.99 28.51
CA ILE A 28 15.85 -19.82 28.30
C ILE A 28 14.80 -19.70 29.39
N THR A 29 14.34 -18.50 29.65
CA THR A 29 13.23 -18.24 30.56
C THR A 29 11.92 -18.12 29.78
N ILE A 30 10.86 -18.79 30.22
CA ILE A 30 9.53 -18.72 29.61
C ILE A 30 8.46 -18.42 30.69
N PRO A 31 7.70 -17.36 30.49
CA PRO A 31 7.83 -16.28 29.50
C PRO A 31 9.08 -15.45 29.73
N GLY A 32 9.80 -15.10 28.64
CA GLY A 32 11.07 -14.40 28.74
C GLY A 32 11.42 -13.53 27.53
N GLU A 33 12.51 -12.77 27.71
CA GLU A 33 13.01 -11.83 26.69
C GLU A 33 13.51 -12.56 25.45
N GLU A 34 14.11 -13.75 25.59
CA GLU A 34 14.70 -14.52 24.50
C GLU A 34 13.64 -14.86 23.43
N VAL A 35 12.47 -15.34 23.86
CA VAL A 35 11.35 -15.69 22.96
C VAL A 35 10.78 -14.42 22.33
N THR A 36 10.66 -13.34 23.10
CA THR A 36 10.20 -12.05 22.60
C THR A 36 11.13 -11.49 21.53
N GLN A 37 12.45 -11.59 21.75
CA GLN A 37 13.45 -11.15 20.78
C GLN A 37 13.44 -12.02 19.51
N ALA A 38 13.23 -13.32 19.62
CA ALA A 38 13.07 -14.21 18.47
C ALA A 38 11.88 -13.77 17.59
N CYS A 39 10.73 -13.50 18.18
CA CYS A 39 9.57 -12.95 17.46
C CYS A 39 9.90 -11.61 16.79
N LYS A 40 10.53 -10.67 17.50
CA LYS A 40 10.93 -9.37 16.96
C LYS A 40 11.92 -9.50 15.79
N ARG A 41 12.83 -10.48 15.82
CA ARG A 41 13.76 -10.75 14.71
C ARG A 41 13.01 -11.20 13.46
N TYR A 42 12.09 -12.16 13.56
CA TYR A 42 11.27 -12.59 12.43
C TYR A 42 10.45 -11.43 11.84
N TRP A 43 9.83 -10.59 12.68
CA TRP A 43 9.10 -9.41 12.23
C TRP A 43 9.98 -8.39 11.51
N ARG A 44 11.21 -8.20 12.00
CA ARG A 44 12.17 -7.27 11.38
C ARG A 44 12.59 -7.69 9.98
N HIS A 45 12.68 -8.99 9.71
CA HIS A 45 12.96 -9.49 8.37
C HIS A 45 11.83 -9.23 7.36
N GLY A 46 10.61 -8.99 7.83
CA GLY A 46 9.47 -8.64 6.98
C GLY A 46 8.96 -9.77 6.07
N LEU A 47 9.52 -10.97 6.17
CA LEU A 47 9.18 -12.12 5.30
C LEU A 47 7.87 -12.81 5.71
N PHE A 48 7.46 -12.62 6.97
CA PHE A 48 6.34 -13.35 7.57
C PHE A 48 5.16 -12.42 7.85
N SER A 49 3.97 -12.93 7.64
CA SER A 49 2.70 -12.27 7.98
C SER A 49 2.24 -12.60 9.40
N ASN A 50 2.62 -13.79 9.90
CA ASN A 50 2.36 -14.22 11.26
C ASN A 50 3.57 -15.00 11.79
N VAL A 51 3.84 -14.79 13.09
CA VAL A 51 4.91 -15.48 13.84
C VAL A 51 4.31 -15.89 15.19
N GLN A 52 4.29 -17.17 15.47
CA GLN A 52 3.82 -17.72 16.72
C GLN A 52 4.82 -18.76 17.24
N ILE A 53 5.20 -18.67 18.50
CA ILE A 53 6.06 -19.64 19.16
C ILE A 53 5.24 -20.29 20.26
N THR A 54 5.06 -21.59 20.17
CA THR A 54 4.30 -22.40 21.13
C THR A 54 5.22 -23.35 21.88
N ALA A 55 4.88 -23.63 23.14
CA ALA A 55 5.49 -24.68 23.92
C ALA A 55 4.63 -25.94 23.78
N ASP A 56 5.12 -26.93 23.07
CA ASP A 56 4.36 -28.16 22.81
C ASP A 56 4.47 -29.15 23.97
N LYS A 57 5.64 -29.20 24.65
CA LYS A 57 5.91 -30.12 25.72
C LYS A 57 6.86 -29.53 26.75
N ILE A 58 6.62 -29.79 28.02
CA ILE A 58 7.50 -29.43 29.12
C ILE A 58 7.73 -30.69 29.97
N GLU A 59 8.97 -31.10 30.16
CA GLU A 59 9.37 -32.22 31.01
C GLU A 59 10.54 -31.80 31.89
N GLY A 60 10.28 -31.60 33.16
CA GLY A 60 11.26 -31.07 34.11
C GLY A 60 11.77 -29.71 33.65
N ASP A 61 13.06 -29.62 33.42
CA ASP A 61 13.77 -28.41 32.91
C ASP A 61 13.90 -28.36 31.39
N LYS A 62 13.26 -29.29 30.66
CA LYS A 62 13.30 -29.34 29.22
C LYS A 62 11.98 -28.86 28.62
N ILE A 63 12.10 -28.03 27.59
CA ILE A 63 10.96 -27.51 26.83
C ILE A 63 11.15 -27.75 25.34
N TRP A 64 10.09 -28.11 24.65
CA TRP A 64 10.01 -28.24 23.21
C TRP A 64 9.22 -27.06 22.66
N LEU A 65 9.85 -26.28 21.82
CA LEU A 65 9.25 -25.12 21.18
C LEU A 65 8.94 -25.42 19.72
N THR A 66 7.72 -25.07 19.30
CA THR A 66 7.35 -25.07 17.88
C THR A 66 7.17 -23.63 17.42
N ILE A 67 7.84 -23.31 16.32
CA ILE A 67 7.78 -21.99 15.67
C ILE A 67 6.87 -22.11 14.45
N HIS A 68 5.74 -21.42 14.50
CA HIS A 68 4.78 -21.30 13.40
C HIS A 68 5.05 -20.00 12.64
N LEU A 69 5.41 -20.11 11.38
CA LEU A 69 5.72 -18.98 10.50
C LEU A 69 4.80 -19.01 9.29
N THR A 70 4.00 -17.95 9.11
CA THR A 70 3.20 -17.77 7.91
C THR A 70 3.90 -16.77 7.01
N GLN A 71 4.25 -17.18 5.79
CA GLN A 71 4.91 -16.29 4.83
C GLN A 71 3.96 -15.22 4.31
N ARG A 72 4.51 -14.04 3.98
CA ARG A 72 3.73 -13.01 3.30
C ARG A 72 3.46 -13.42 1.86
N PRO A 73 2.22 -13.27 1.38
CA PRO A 73 1.90 -13.59 0.01
C PRO A 73 2.63 -12.67 -0.97
N ARG A 74 2.92 -13.18 -2.15
CA ARG A 74 3.53 -12.42 -3.25
C ARG A 74 2.50 -12.12 -4.33
N VAL A 75 2.69 -11.00 -5.01
CA VAL A 75 1.84 -10.63 -6.15
C VAL A 75 2.05 -11.61 -7.31
N SER A 76 1.02 -12.36 -7.70
CA SER A 76 1.03 -13.13 -8.94
C SER A 76 0.66 -12.27 -10.14
N GLU A 77 -0.37 -11.46 -10.00
CA GLU A 77 -0.90 -10.60 -11.05
C GLU A 77 -1.50 -9.32 -10.44
N ILE A 78 -1.45 -8.22 -11.19
CA ILE A 78 -2.13 -6.98 -10.83
C ILE A 78 -3.15 -6.67 -11.92
N ARG A 79 -4.41 -6.56 -11.54
CA ARG A 79 -5.52 -6.24 -12.44
C ARG A 79 -6.04 -4.85 -12.16
N TYR A 80 -6.26 -4.07 -13.21
CA TYR A 80 -6.75 -2.70 -13.11
C TYR A 80 -8.11 -2.60 -13.78
N HIS A 81 -9.08 -2.03 -13.06
CA HIS A 81 -10.43 -1.78 -13.55
C HIS A 81 -10.75 -0.29 -13.50
N GLY A 82 -11.59 0.19 -14.43
CA GLY A 82 -12.05 1.58 -14.50
C GLY A 82 -11.03 2.58 -15.07
N VAL A 83 -9.91 2.12 -15.62
CA VAL A 83 -8.87 2.98 -16.20
C VAL A 83 -8.55 2.64 -17.66
N LYS A 84 -8.04 3.63 -18.39
CA LYS A 84 -7.53 3.45 -19.76
C LYS A 84 -6.10 2.90 -19.71
N LYS A 85 -5.66 2.29 -20.83
CA LYS A 85 -4.31 1.70 -20.94
C LYS A 85 -3.19 2.70 -20.57
N SER A 86 -3.24 3.92 -21.09
CA SER A 86 -2.24 4.96 -20.77
C SER A 86 -2.25 5.39 -19.31
N GLU A 87 -3.44 5.42 -18.67
CA GLU A 87 -3.55 5.71 -17.23
C GLU A 87 -2.99 4.57 -16.39
N ARG A 88 -3.21 3.32 -16.82
CA ARG A 88 -2.63 2.14 -16.18
C ARG A 88 -1.10 2.20 -16.19
N GLU A 89 -0.48 2.46 -17.34
CA GLU A 89 0.98 2.58 -17.48
C GLU A 89 1.55 3.67 -16.57
N ASP A 90 0.89 4.84 -16.51
CA ASP A 90 1.25 5.93 -15.59
C ASP A 90 1.16 5.52 -14.11
N ILE A 91 0.11 4.78 -13.75
CA ILE A 91 -0.12 4.31 -12.38
C ILE A 91 0.93 3.26 -12.00
N GLU A 92 1.16 2.27 -12.86
CA GLU A 92 2.15 1.20 -12.64
C GLU A 92 3.54 1.78 -12.34
N SER A 93 3.97 2.80 -13.10
CA SER A 93 5.25 3.46 -12.88
C SER A 93 5.36 4.17 -11.52
N ARG A 94 4.24 4.57 -10.92
CA ARG A 94 4.20 5.38 -9.69
C ARG A 94 4.05 4.55 -8.43
N ILE A 95 3.23 3.49 -8.46
CA ILE A 95 2.89 2.72 -7.25
C ILE A 95 4.03 1.81 -6.80
N GLY A 96 4.94 1.42 -7.71
CA GLY A 96 6.07 0.55 -7.39
C GLY A 96 5.68 -0.87 -6.97
N MET A 97 4.42 -1.26 -7.20
CA MET A 97 3.97 -2.64 -6.98
C MET A 97 4.30 -3.45 -8.22
N ILE A 98 5.05 -4.54 -8.04
CA ILE A 98 5.51 -5.39 -9.13
C ILE A 98 5.10 -6.85 -8.90
N LYS A 99 4.93 -7.59 -9.98
CA LYS A 99 4.74 -9.04 -9.93
C LYS A 99 5.91 -9.71 -9.18
N GLY A 100 5.61 -10.66 -8.29
CA GLY A 100 6.59 -11.32 -7.41
C GLY A 100 6.96 -10.52 -6.16
N GLY A 101 6.57 -9.25 -6.07
CA GLY A 101 6.75 -8.42 -4.88
C GLY A 101 5.87 -8.88 -3.72
N GLN A 102 6.28 -8.57 -2.49
CA GLN A 102 5.48 -8.89 -1.30
C GLN A 102 4.30 -7.93 -1.16
N VAL A 103 3.15 -8.47 -0.77
CA VAL A 103 1.96 -7.69 -0.46
C VAL A 103 1.93 -7.41 1.04
N THR A 104 2.04 -6.13 1.40
CA THR A 104 1.91 -5.67 2.78
C THR A 104 0.82 -4.60 2.87
N PRO A 105 0.17 -4.42 4.02
CA PRO A 105 -0.81 -3.36 4.20
C PRO A 105 -0.27 -1.98 3.82
N ASN A 106 0.98 -1.69 4.19
CA ASN A 106 1.65 -0.43 3.87
C ASN A 106 1.81 -0.22 2.34
N VAL A 107 2.17 -1.27 1.59
CA VAL A 107 2.28 -1.20 0.12
C VAL A 107 0.93 -0.90 -0.51
N ILE A 108 -0.14 -1.50 -0.01
CA ILE A 108 -1.52 -1.27 -0.48
C ILE A 108 -1.97 0.16 -0.17
N ASP A 109 -1.80 0.63 1.06
CA ASP A 109 -2.21 1.97 1.47
C ASP A 109 -1.43 3.06 0.71
N ARG A 110 -0.13 2.83 0.49
CA ARG A 110 0.71 3.70 -0.33
C ARG A 110 0.22 3.72 -1.78
N ALA A 111 -0.04 2.57 -2.38
CA ALA A 111 -0.56 2.47 -3.73
C ALA A 111 -1.91 3.21 -3.86
N LYS A 112 -2.84 2.99 -2.93
CA LYS A 112 -4.13 3.68 -2.86
C LYS A 112 -3.97 5.21 -2.79
N THR A 113 -3.06 5.68 -1.96
CA THR A 113 -2.77 7.11 -1.82
C THR A 113 -2.19 7.71 -3.10
N LEU A 114 -1.24 7.03 -3.74
CA LEU A 114 -0.61 7.49 -4.97
C LEU A 114 -1.59 7.52 -6.15
N ILE A 115 -2.47 6.52 -6.26
CA ILE A 115 -3.50 6.48 -7.30
C ILE A 115 -4.51 7.61 -7.09
N LYS A 116 -4.98 7.81 -5.85
CA LYS A 116 -5.88 8.93 -5.54
C LYS A 116 -5.26 10.28 -5.92
N ARG A 117 -4.01 10.51 -5.53
CA ARG A 117 -3.28 11.73 -5.87
C ARG A 117 -3.14 11.93 -7.38
N TYR A 118 -2.85 10.87 -8.13
CA TYR A 118 -2.78 10.92 -9.59
C TYR A 118 -4.09 11.39 -10.23
N PHE A 119 -5.23 10.87 -9.77
CA PHE A 119 -6.53 11.30 -10.27
C PHE A 119 -6.94 12.68 -9.77
N ASP A 120 -6.54 13.04 -8.56
CA ASP A 120 -6.71 14.39 -7.99
C ASP A 120 -6.04 15.45 -8.86
N ASP A 121 -4.79 15.21 -9.27
CA ASP A 121 -4.03 16.08 -10.17
C ASP A 121 -4.68 16.20 -11.56
N LYS A 122 -5.41 15.17 -11.99
CA LYS A 122 -6.21 15.17 -13.23
C LYS A 122 -7.60 15.79 -13.09
N GLY A 123 -7.96 16.25 -11.89
CA GLY A 123 -9.23 16.92 -11.57
C GLY A 123 -10.36 16.01 -11.12
N PHE A 124 -10.10 14.73 -10.87
CA PHE A 124 -11.07 13.78 -10.32
C PHE A 124 -10.98 13.75 -8.79
N LYS A 125 -11.42 14.81 -8.14
CA LYS A 125 -11.33 15.02 -6.67
C LYS A 125 -12.06 13.94 -5.85
N ASN A 126 -13.10 13.36 -6.42
CA ASN A 126 -13.95 12.36 -5.76
C ASN A 126 -13.64 10.92 -6.22
N ALA A 127 -12.44 10.69 -6.77
CA ALA A 127 -12.06 9.35 -7.21
C ALA A 127 -11.98 8.38 -6.02
N GLU A 128 -12.64 7.24 -6.17
CA GLU A 128 -12.60 6.13 -5.22
C GLU A 128 -11.66 5.05 -5.73
N VAL A 129 -10.83 4.53 -4.84
CA VAL A 129 -9.87 3.48 -5.15
C VAL A 129 -10.04 2.35 -4.13
N ILE A 130 -10.40 1.18 -4.62
CA ILE A 130 -10.54 -0.04 -3.83
C ILE A 130 -9.46 -1.00 -4.31
N ILE A 131 -8.66 -1.51 -3.37
CA ILE A 131 -7.65 -2.53 -3.66
C ILE A 131 -8.03 -3.77 -2.87
N SER A 132 -8.28 -4.86 -3.56
CA SER A 132 -8.62 -6.15 -2.98
C SER A 132 -7.57 -7.20 -3.36
N GLN A 133 -7.45 -8.22 -2.54
CA GLN A 133 -6.54 -9.34 -2.74
C GLN A 133 -7.37 -10.61 -2.81
N LYS A 134 -7.03 -11.49 -3.75
CA LYS A 134 -7.60 -12.82 -3.89
C LYS A 134 -6.47 -13.83 -3.99
N ASP A 135 -6.59 -14.95 -3.30
CA ASP A 135 -5.61 -16.02 -3.41
C ASP A 135 -5.54 -16.53 -4.84
N ASP A 136 -4.34 -16.74 -5.34
CA ASP A 136 -4.12 -17.33 -6.64
C ASP A 136 -4.19 -18.85 -6.51
N VAL A 137 -5.27 -19.44 -7.01
CA VAL A 137 -5.50 -20.89 -6.96
C VAL A 137 -4.40 -21.70 -7.69
N SER A 138 -3.73 -21.06 -8.67
CA SER A 138 -2.70 -21.71 -9.48
C SER A 138 -1.33 -21.69 -8.84
N ASN A 139 -1.09 -20.78 -7.92
CA ASN A 139 0.22 -20.55 -7.31
C ASN A 139 0.10 -20.41 -5.79
N GLU A 140 0.71 -21.32 -5.07
CA GLU A 140 0.74 -21.29 -3.61
C GLU A 140 1.43 -20.03 -3.08
N ASN A 141 0.89 -19.46 -2.01
CA ASN A 141 1.40 -18.25 -1.34
C ASN A 141 1.52 -17.04 -2.28
N GLN A 142 0.66 -16.98 -3.30
CA GLN A 142 0.55 -15.84 -4.21
C GLN A 142 -0.87 -15.29 -4.22
N VAL A 143 -0.99 -14.00 -4.49
CA VAL A 143 -2.27 -13.30 -4.56
C VAL A 143 -2.38 -12.48 -5.83
N ILE A 144 -3.58 -12.44 -6.37
CA ILE A 144 -3.97 -11.52 -7.42
C ILE A 144 -4.44 -10.24 -6.72
N VAL A 145 -3.89 -9.12 -7.13
CA VAL A 145 -4.29 -7.80 -6.62
C VAL A 145 -5.21 -7.13 -7.63
N ASP A 146 -6.48 -6.98 -7.27
CA ASP A 146 -7.48 -6.26 -8.06
C ASP A 146 -7.52 -4.79 -7.59
N ILE A 147 -7.31 -3.86 -8.50
CA ILE A 147 -7.36 -2.41 -8.27
C ILE A 147 -8.55 -1.84 -9.03
N ASP A 148 -9.63 -1.57 -8.29
CA ASP A 148 -10.86 -1.00 -8.83
C ASP A 148 -10.84 0.52 -8.63
N ILE A 149 -10.98 1.27 -9.72
CA ILE A 149 -10.91 2.73 -9.72
C ILE A 149 -12.20 3.30 -10.31
N ASP A 150 -12.97 3.95 -9.47
CA ASP A 150 -14.11 4.76 -9.89
C ASP A 150 -13.70 6.23 -9.86
N LYS A 151 -13.50 6.80 -11.04
CA LYS A 151 -13.01 8.17 -11.18
C LYS A 151 -14.05 9.23 -10.80
N LYS A 152 -15.33 8.87 -10.80
CA LYS A 152 -16.44 9.84 -10.68
C LYS A 152 -16.32 10.96 -11.71
N GLU A 153 -17.03 12.06 -11.50
CA GLU A 153 -16.99 13.22 -12.37
C GLU A 153 -15.83 14.16 -12.02
N LYS A 154 -15.32 14.86 -13.05
CA LYS A 154 -14.35 15.93 -12.83
C LYS A 154 -14.96 17.10 -12.11
N VAL A 155 -14.30 17.58 -11.08
CA VAL A 155 -14.68 18.82 -10.40
C VAL A 155 -14.31 20.00 -11.29
N LYS A 156 -15.30 20.86 -11.57
CA LYS A 156 -15.14 22.08 -12.37
C LYS A 156 -15.45 23.28 -11.51
N VAL A 157 -14.65 24.34 -11.64
CA VAL A 157 -14.92 25.61 -10.96
C VAL A 157 -16.17 26.23 -11.57
N HIS A 158 -17.18 26.47 -10.74
CA HIS A 158 -18.42 27.11 -11.17
C HIS A 158 -18.26 28.61 -11.23
N GLU A 159 -17.70 29.21 -10.18
CA GLU A 159 -17.50 30.64 -10.03
C GLU A 159 -16.21 30.97 -9.28
N ILE A 160 -15.57 32.07 -9.62
CA ILE A 160 -14.42 32.62 -8.93
C ILE A 160 -14.77 34.01 -8.42
N THR A 161 -14.81 34.18 -7.12
CA THR A 161 -14.97 35.49 -6.49
C THR A 161 -13.60 36.00 -6.04
N ILE A 162 -13.28 37.23 -6.42
CA ILE A 162 -12.04 37.89 -6.02
C ILE A 162 -12.42 39.08 -5.12
N VAL A 163 -11.84 39.12 -3.92
CA VAL A 163 -12.11 40.15 -2.90
C VAL A 163 -10.81 40.90 -2.63
N GLY A 164 -10.93 42.23 -2.35
CA GLY A 164 -9.78 43.10 -2.05
C GLY A 164 -8.99 43.58 -3.28
N ASN A 165 -9.55 43.50 -4.47
CA ASN A 165 -8.91 43.93 -5.71
C ASN A 165 -9.25 45.40 -6.04
N GLU A 166 -8.64 46.36 -5.33
CA GLU A 166 -8.87 47.80 -5.54
C GLU A 166 -8.16 48.31 -6.81
N ALA A 167 -6.93 47.90 -7.05
CA ALA A 167 -6.11 48.43 -8.15
C ALA A 167 -6.35 47.73 -9.52
N ILE A 168 -6.88 46.53 -9.55
CA ILE A 168 -7.06 45.74 -10.79
C ILE A 168 -8.47 45.12 -10.80
N THR A 169 -9.17 45.31 -11.93
CA THR A 169 -10.54 44.77 -12.06
C THR A 169 -10.56 43.26 -12.02
N THR A 170 -11.57 42.66 -11.37
CA THR A 170 -11.83 41.22 -11.30
C THR A 170 -11.75 40.53 -12.68
N LYS A 171 -12.28 41.19 -13.72
CA LYS A 171 -12.26 40.68 -15.10
C LYS A 171 -10.84 40.54 -15.64
N LYS A 172 -9.93 41.47 -15.35
CA LYS A 172 -8.53 41.43 -15.75
C LYS A 172 -7.78 40.34 -14.98
N LEU A 173 -8.04 40.21 -13.68
CA LEU A 173 -7.47 39.15 -12.85
C LEU A 173 -7.92 37.75 -13.30
N LYS A 174 -9.21 37.52 -13.54
CA LYS A 174 -9.73 36.24 -14.08
C LYS A 174 -9.10 35.87 -15.44
N ARG A 175 -8.79 36.87 -16.30
CA ARG A 175 -8.11 36.63 -17.59
C ARG A 175 -6.65 36.19 -17.44
N ILE A 176 -5.96 36.65 -16.40
CA ILE A 176 -4.56 36.31 -16.11
C ILE A 176 -4.45 34.90 -15.52
N MET A 177 -5.49 34.41 -14.86
CA MET A 177 -5.55 33.08 -14.26
C MET A 177 -5.62 31.98 -15.34
N LYS A 178 -4.47 31.68 -15.97
CA LYS A 178 -4.38 30.76 -17.11
C LYS A 178 -4.80 29.32 -16.83
N LYS A 179 -4.69 28.88 -15.58
CA LYS A 179 -4.94 27.49 -15.18
C LYS A 179 -6.29 27.27 -14.52
N THR A 180 -6.97 28.35 -14.09
CA THR A 180 -8.25 28.27 -13.39
C THR A 180 -9.25 29.20 -14.05
N ASN A 181 -10.22 28.64 -14.78
CA ASN A 181 -11.28 29.39 -15.44
C ASN A 181 -12.64 28.89 -14.98
N GLU A 182 -13.61 29.80 -14.91
CA GLU A 182 -15.01 29.45 -14.63
C GLU A 182 -15.62 28.63 -15.76
N LYS A 183 -16.63 27.80 -15.44
CA LYS A 183 -17.41 27.04 -16.42
C LYS A 183 -18.33 28.00 -17.18
N ASN A 184 -17.87 28.57 -18.30
CA ASN A 184 -18.74 29.37 -19.17
C ASN A 184 -19.64 28.50 -20.04
N LYS A 185 -20.95 28.76 -20.04
CA LYS A 185 -21.98 27.94 -20.68
C LYS A 185 -21.92 27.91 -22.21
N LEU A 186 -21.26 28.84 -22.90
CA LEU A 186 -21.35 28.97 -24.37
C LEU A 186 -20.02 28.86 -25.12
N LEU A 187 -18.87 29.15 -24.52
CA LEU A 187 -17.57 29.26 -25.25
C LEU A 187 -16.50 28.24 -24.87
N ASN A 188 -16.75 27.38 -23.88
CA ASN A 188 -15.76 26.42 -23.37
C ASN A 188 -16.12 24.96 -23.60
N LEU A 189 -16.60 24.62 -24.81
CA LEU A 189 -16.78 23.20 -25.18
C LEU A 189 -15.45 22.43 -25.18
N PHE A 190 -14.30 23.13 -25.25
CA PHE A 190 -12.96 22.55 -25.40
C PHE A 190 -11.97 22.86 -24.27
N ARG A 191 -12.32 23.66 -23.26
CA ARG A 191 -11.43 23.96 -22.12
C ARG A 191 -12.02 23.48 -20.82
N THR A 192 -11.60 22.34 -20.37
CA THR A 192 -11.87 21.85 -19.02
C THR A 192 -10.97 22.58 -18.04
N CYS A 193 -11.58 23.30 -17.10
CA CYS A 193 -10.85 23.91 -15.98
C CYS A 193 -10.61 22.88 -14.88
N LEU A 194 -9.35 22.69 -14.52
CA LEU A 194 -8.94 21.88 -13.38
C LEU A 194 -8.73 22.78 -12.16
N LEU A 195 -9.21 22.35 -11.01
CA LEU A 195 -8.93 22.99 -9.74
C LEU A 195 -7.46 22.74 -9.37
N TYR A 196 -6.63 23.76 -9.48
CA TYR A 196 -5.25 23.71 -9.04
C TYR A 196 -5.09 24.55 -7.78
N THR A 197 -4.82 23.91 -6.66
CA THR A 197 -4.42 24.60 -5.43
C THR A 197 -2.91 24.83 -5.51
N SER A 198 -2.48 26.05 -5.81
CA SER A 198 -1.09 26.42 -5.61
C SER A 198 -0.85 26.64 -4.12
N PRO A 199 0.24 26.11 -3.53
CA PRO A 199 0.62 26.48 -2.17
C PRO A 199 0.90 27.99 -2.15
N SER A 200 0.33 28.69 -1.14
CA SER A 200 0.66 30.10 -0.88
C SER A 200 2.16 30.21 -0.62
N PRO A 201 2.88 31.12 -1.29
CA PRO A 201 4.25 31.40 -0.92
C PRO A 201 4.26 31.98 0.51
N ARG A 202 5.07 31.38 1.39
CA ARG A 202 5.42 31.97 2.69
C ARG A 202 6.42 33.09 2.51
#